data_2597c0466e77de91c6def304eb630811
#
_entry.id   2597c0466e77de91c6def304eb630811
#
_cell.length_a   1.000
_cell.length_b   1.000
_cell.length_c   1.000
_cell.angle_alpha   90.00
_cell.angle_beta   90.00
_cell.angle_gamma   90.00
#
_symmetry.space_group_name_H-M   'P 1'
#
loop_
_entity.id
_entity.type
_entity.pdbx_description
1 polymer ?
#
loop_
_entity_poly.entity_id
_entity_poly.type
_entity_poly.pdbx_seq_one_letter_code
_entity_poly.pdbx_strand_id
1 'polypeptide(L)'
;MSLHADALALLDGWSAPGAEQEALRERYVAHLRARPDGLERSCRPDHVTASTLVLDGAGERVLLTLHAKARQWFQLGGHCEAGDTTLAGAALREATEESGIAGLVVDPQPVHLSEHAVPFCGGPLPDGRPVHHLDVRFLALAPAGAAHAVSEESVDVAWWPVDALPNPDLAELVALGLARVRPGQSTTSPGGGSSRAAADQPSR
;
A
#
# COMPACT_ATOMS: atom_id res chain seq x y z
N MET A 1 2.57 7.94 23.63
CA MET A 1 1.36 8.14 22.79
C MET A 1 0.80 6.75 22.52
N SER A 2 -0.51 6.53 22.53
CA SER A 2 -1.07 5.22 22.13
C SER A 2 -1.02 5.06 20.63
N LEU A 3 -1.03 3.82 20.10
CA LEU A 3 -1.11 3.54 18.67
C LEU A 3 -2.32 4.25 18.02
N HIS A 4 -3.48 4.26 18.71
CA HIS A 4 -4.68 4.95 18.24
C HIS A 4 -4.46 6.48 18.09
N ALA A 5 -3.79 7.11 19.06
CA ALA A 5 -3.49 8.54 19.00
C ALA A 5 -2.46 8.86 17.92
N ASP A 6 -1.48 7.97 17.70
CA ASP A 6 -0.53 8.08 16.59
C ASP A 6 -1.23 7.99 15.23
N ALA A 7 -2.05 6.96 15.03
CA ALA A 7 -2.79 6.74 13.78
C ALA A 7 -3.70 7.92 13.43
N LEU A 8 -4.41 8.43 14.43
CA LEU A 8 -5.31 9.59 14.24
C LEU A 8 -4.51 10.86 13.88
N ALA A 9 -3.42 11.15 14.61
CA ALA A 9 -2.59 12.32 14.34
C ALA A 9 -1.90 12.22 12.96
N LEU A 10 -1.42 11.03 12.60
CA LEU A 10 -0.80 10.77 11.31
C LEU A 10 -1.78 11.04 10.16
N LEU A 11 -2.98 10.46 10.21
CA LEU A 11 -3.98 10.60 9.16
C LEU A 11 -4.60 12.01 9.11
N ASP A 12 -4.78 12.67 10.25
CA ASP A 12 -5.23 14.08 10.28
C ASP A 12 -4.20 15.02 9.61
N GLY A 13 -2.91 14.74 9.77
CA GLY A 13 -1.82 15.55 9.20
C GLY A 13 -1.37 15.14 7.80
N TRP A 14 -1.86 14.00 7.27
CA TRP A 14 -1.42 13.50 5.97
C TRP A 14 -2.06 14.28 4.81
N SER A 15 -1.22 14.70 3.85
CA SER A 15 -1.68 15.32 2.60
C SER A 15 -1.89 14.24 1.55
N ALA A 16 -3.13 13.95 1.25
CA ALA A 16 -3.50 12.92 0.27
C ALA A 16 -3.08 13.33 -1.16
N PRO A 17 -2.63 12.38 -2.00
CA PRO A 17 -2.14 12.68 -3.34
C PRO A 17 -3.25 13.01 -4.37
N GLY A 18 -4.52 12.89 -3.99
CA GLY A 18 -5.66 13.16 -4.87
C GLY A 18 -7.00 13.04 -4.16
N ALA A 19 -8.09 13.42 -4.83
CA ALA A 19 -9.42 13.51 -4.23
C ALA A 19 -9.95 12.16 -3.70
N GLU A 20 -9.67 11.05 -4.38
CA GLU A 20 -10.08 9.71 -3.94
C GLU A 20 -9.35 9.30 -2.65
N GLN A 21 -8.06 9.56 -2.57
CA GLN A 21 -7.26 9.32 -1.37
C GLN A 21 -7.65 10.25 -0.22
N GLU A 22 -8.05 11.50 -0.52
CA GLU A 22 -8.59 12.41 0.49
C GLU A 22 -9.91 11.90 1.07
N ALA A 23 -10.82 11.39 0.25
CA ALA A 23 -12.07 10.80 0.72
C ALA A 23 -11.83 9.58 1.63
N LEU A 24 -10.85 8.73 1.30
CA LEU A 24 -10.44 7.63 2.16
C LEU A 24 -9.83 8.13 3.47
N ARG A 25 -8.98 9.15 3.43
CA ARG A 25 -8.39 9.78 4.63
C ARG A 25 -9.48 10.27 5.58
N GLU A 26 -10.46 11.02 5.07
CA GLU A 26 -11.59 11.51 5.87
C GLU A 26 -12.38 10.36 6.50
N ARG A 27 -12.65 9.31 5.73
CA ARG A 27 -13.33 8.10 6.22
C ARG A 27 -12.54 7.41 7.34
N TYR A 28 -11.22 7.25 7.20
CA TYR A 28 -10.39 6.59 8.20
C TYR A 28 -10.29 7.42 9.49
N VAL A 29 -10.14 8.74 9.35
CA VAL A 29 -10.16 9.66 10.48
C VAL A 29 -11.52 9.61 11.22
N ALA A 30 -12.63 9.60 10.47
CA ALA A 30 -13.96 9.48 11.06
C ALA A 30 -14.15 8.12 11.79
N HIS A 31 -13.65 7.02 11.20
CA HIS A 31 -13.66 5.70 11.81
C HIS A 31 -12.90 5.69 13.13
N LEU A 32 -11.65 6.16 13.15
CA LEU A 32 -10.84 6.19 14.37
C LEU A 32 -11.42 7.11 15.44
N ARG A 33 -12.02 8.25 15.07
CA ARG A 33 -12.70 9.13 16.03
C ARG A 33 -13.92 8.49 16.67
N ALA A 34 -14.65 7.66 15.92
CA ALA A 34 -15.83 6.95 16.41
C ALA A 34 -15.52 5.65 17.16
N ARG A 35 -14.34 5.05 16.91
CA ARG A 35 -13.99 3.71 17.35
C ARG A 35 -12.63 3.70 18.06
N PRO A 36 -12.60 3.77 19.41
CA PRO A 36 -11.35 3.62 20.17
C PRO A 36 -10.63 2.29 19.91
N ASP A 37 -11.38 1.25 19.54
CA ASP A 37 -10.94 -0.10 19.16
C ASP A 37 -10.65 -0.25 17.66
N GLY A 38 -10.69 0.85 16.87
CA GLY A 38 -10.64 0.85 15.40
C GLY A 38 -9.39 0.24 14.76
N LEU A 39 -8.33 0.01 15.54
CA LEU A 39 -7.10 -0.68 15.14
C LEU A 39 -7.07 -2.15 15.54
N GLU A 40 -8.02 -2.59 16.36
CA GLU A 40 -8.05 -3.96 16.81
C GLU A 40 -8.70 -4.86 15.75
N ARG A 41 -8.13 -6.04 15.52
CA ARG A 41 -8.70 -7.06 14.61
C ARG A 41 -10.13 -7.46 14.98
N SER A 42 -10.51 -7.28 16.24
CA SER A 42 -11.85 -7.53 16.76
C SER A 42 -12.86 -6.45 16.39
N CYS A 43 -12.43 -5.24 16.02
CA CYS A 43 -13.30 -4.15 15.61
C CYS A 43 -14.05 -4.50 14.33
N ARG A 44 -15.37 -4.38 14.37
CA ARG A 44 -16.28 -4.75 13.28
C ARG A 44 -17.23 -3.61 12.98
N PRO A 45 -17.63 -3.38 11.73
CA PRO A 45 -17.35 -4.15 10.50
C PRO A 45 -15.93 -3.93 9.94
N ASP A 46 -15.31 -2.81 10.27
CA ASP A 46 -14.06 -2.36 9.65
C ASP A 46 -12.98 -2.15 10.72
N HIS A 47 -11.73 -2.37 10.38
CA HIS A 47 -10.58 -2.05 11.23
C HIS A 47 -9.37 -1.65 10.39
N VAL A 48 -8.52 -0.82 11.01
CA VAL A 48 -7.31 -0.32 10.36
C VAL A 48 -6.22 -1.38 10.37
N THR A 49 -5.54 -1.53 9.23
CA THR A 49 -4.34 -2.34 9.05
C THR A 49 -3.18 -1.48 8.54
N ALA A 50 -1.97 -2.01 8.61
CA ALA A 50 -0.77 -1.32 8.17
C ALA A 50 0.03 -2.22 7.23
N SER A 51 0.41 -1.69 6.06
CA SER A 51 1.19 -2.44 5.07
C SER A 51 2.31 -1.61 4.45
N THR A 52 3.23 -2.27 3.78
CA THR A 52 4.45 -1.67 3.23
C THR A 52 4.67 -2.09 1.79
N LEU A 53 4.75 -1.12 0.88
CA LEU A 53 5.33 -1.29 -0.42
C LEU A 53 6.86 -1.30 -0.26
N VAL A 54 7.50 -2.43 -0.48
CA VAL A 54 8.96 -2.55 -0.42
C VAL A 54 9.53 -2.48 -1.83
N LEU A 55 10.27 -1.42 -2.14
CA LEU A 55 11.01 -1.27 -3.39
C LEU A 55 12.48 -1.63 -3.19
N ASP A 56 13.13 -2.12 -4.24
CA ASP A 56 14.58 -2.22 -4.25
C ASP A 56 15.21 -0.82 -4.36
N GLY A 57 16.51 -0.70 -4.05
CA GLY A 57 17.21 0.60 -4.03
C GLY A 57 17.24 1.33 -5.37
N ALA A 58 17.03 0.62 -6.49
CA ALA A 58 16.93 1.20 -7.84
C ALA A 58 15.49 1.64 -8.19
N GLY A 59 14.48 1.17 -7.45
CA GLY A 59 13.07 1.35 -7.76
C GLY A 59 12.66 0.63 -9.05
N GLU A 60 13.30 -0.49 -9.34
CA GLU A 60 13.01 -1.31 -10.53
C GLU A 60 12.15 -2.53 -10.18
N ARG A 61 12.18 -2.95 -8.91
CA ARG A 61 11.45 -4.13 -8.44
C ARG A 61 10.72 -3.82 -7.14
N VAL A 62 9.59 -4.49 -6.98
CA VAL A 62 8.77 -4.50 -5.76
C VAL A 62 8.77 -5.90 -5.15
N LEU A 63 8.87 -5.98 -3.84
CA LEU A 63 8.74 -7.24 -3.10
C LEU A 63 7.27 -7.48 -2.76
N LEU A 64 6.76 -8.63 -3.16
CA LEU A 64 5.37 -9.01 -2.90
C LEU A 64 5.30 -10.37 -2.21
N THR A 65 4.25 -10.59 -1.45
CA THR A 65 3.89 -11.85 -0.80
C THR A 65 2.71 -12.52 -1.52
N LEU A 66 2.78 -13.84 -1.68
CA LEU A 66 1.66 -14.65 -2.18
C LEU A 66 0.77 -15.05 -1.00
N HIS A 67 -0.35 -14.37 -0.85
CA HIS A 67 -1.29 -14.61 0.25
C HIS A 67 -1.95 -16.00 0.14
N ALA A 68 -1.82 -16.81 1.19
CA ALA A 68 -2.21 -18.23 1.17
C ALA A 68 -3.68 -18.47 0.80
N LYS A 69 -4.60 -17.66 1.35
CA LYS A 69 -6.06 -17.81 1.15
C LYS A 69 -6.57 -17.14 -0.13
N ALA A 70 -6.10 -15.91 -0.40
CA ALA A 70 -6.51 -15.16 -1.58
C ALA A 70 -5.88 -15.68 -2.88
N ARG A 71 -4.73 -16.36 -2.80
CA ARG A 71 -3.97 -16.88 -3.96
C ARG A 71 -3.60 -15.77 -4.94
N GLN A 72 -3.35 -14.58 -4.40
CA GLN A 72 -2.93 -13.39 -5.13
C GLN A 72 -1.71 -12.77 -4.46
N TRP A 73 -0.95 -12.03 -5.25
CA TRP A 73 0.22 -11.29 -4.80
C TRP A 73 -0.19 -9.91 -4.27
N PHE A 74 0.30 -9.56 -3.09
CA PHE A 74 0.04 -8.28 -2.41
C PHE A 74 1.35 -7.69 -1.88
N GLN A 75 1.30 -6.42 -1.48
CA GLN A 75 2.33 -5.83 -0.63
C GLN A 75 2.34 -6.53 0.73
N LEU A 76 3.46 -6.39 1.45
CA LEU A 76 3.64 -6.95 2.79
C LEU A 76 2.81 -6.18 3.82
N GLY A 77 2.22 -6.86 4.81
CA GLY A 77 1.46 -6.17 5.86
C GLY A 77 0.37 -6.98 6.50
N GLY A 78 -0.17 -6.45 7.59
CA GLY A 78 -1.18 -7.15 8.38
C GLY A 78 -1.83 -6.29 9.46
N HIS A 79 -2.23 -6.94 10.55
CA HIS A 79 -2.95 -6.31 11.64
C HIS A 79 -2.00 -5.61 12.61
N CYS A 80 -2.47 -4.52 13.19
CA CYS A 80 -1.79 -3.91 14.32
C CYS A 80 -1.86 -4.82 15.55
N GLU A 81 -0.79 -4.82 16.34
CA GLU A 81 -0.66 -5.59 17.57
C GLU A 81 -0.54 -4.70 18.81
N ALA A 82 -0.79 -5.28 20.00
CA ALA A 82 -0.75 -4.55 21.26
C ALA A 82 0.64 -3.94 21.58
N GLY A 83 1.70 -4.46 20.98
CA GLY A 83 3.08 -3.95 21.12
C GLY A 83 3.43 -2.79 20.21
N ASP A 84 2.60 -2.52 19.19
CA ASP A 84 2.86 -1.46 18.24
C ASP A 84 2.58 -0.09 18.88
N THR A 85 3.46 0.87 18.62
CA THR A 85 3.33 2.23 19.16
C THR A 85 3.03 3.28 18.09
N THR A 86 3.30 2.93 16.81
CA THR A 86 3.01 3.77 15.63
C THR A 86 2.54 2.90 14.47
N LEU A 87 1.72 3.46 13.55
CA LEU A 87 1.31 2.73 12.35
C LEU A 87 2.48 2.37 11.43
N ALA A 88 3.43 3.27 11.26
CA ALA A 88 4.65 2.99 10.48
C ALA A 88 5.49 1.88 11.14
N GLY A 89 5.50 1.80 12.49
CA GLY A 89 6.13 0.71 13.24
C GLY A 89 5.46 -0.63 13.01
N ALA A 90 4.12 -0.68 13.03
CA ALA A 90 3.34 -1.87 12.70
C ALA A 90 3.64 -2.35 11.26
N ALA A 91 3.63 -1.43 10.30
CA ALA A 91 3.98 -1.73 8.90
C ALA A 91 5.41 -2.27 8.74
N LEU A 92 6.38 -1.71 9.48
CA LEU A 92 7.76 -2.19 9.48
C LEU A 92 7.88 -3.59 10.10
N ARG A 93 7.19 -3.85 11.22
CA ARG A 93 7.17 -5.17 11.87
C ARG A 93 6.67 -6.22 10.90
N GLU A 94 5.49 -6.02 10.33
CA GLU A 94 4.88 -6.94 9.36
C GLU A 94 5.78 -7.17 8.14
N ALA A 95 6.32 -6.10 7.55
CA ALA A 95 7.21 -6.23 6.40
C ALA A 95 8.49 -7.02 6.72
N THR A 96 9.02 -6.86 7.95
CA THR A 96 10.20 -7.59 8.40
C THR A 96 9.89 -9.06 8.67
N GLU A 97 8.76 -9.35 9.32
CA GLU A 97 8.30 -10.72 9.62
C GLU A 97 8.00 -11.51 8.36
N GLU A 98 7.27 -10.91 7.41
CA GLU A 98 6.90 -11.60 6.17
C GLU A 98 8.08 -11.77 5.20
N SER A 99 9.00 -10.79 5.13
CA SER A 99 10.13 -10.84 4.17
C SER A 99 11.41 -11.43 4.72
N GLY A 100 11.59 -11.44 6.04
CA GLY A 100 12.87 -11.75 6.67
C GLY A 100 13.98 -10.73 6.40
N ILE A 101 13.70 -9.60 5.75
CA ILE A 101 14.70 -8.58 5.43
C ILE A 101 14.95 -7.71 6.66
N ALA A 102 16.16 -7.79 7.20
CA ALA A 102 16.61 -6.87 8.24
C ALA A 102 17.01 -5.51 7.64
N GLY A 103 16.78 -4.44 8.41
CA GLY A 103 17.24 -3.09 8.04
C GLY A 103 16.36 -2.39 7.00
N LEU A 104 15.12 -2.81 6.83
CA LEU A 104 14.12 -2.02 6.11
C LEU A 104 13.95 -0.66 6.79
N VAL A 105 13.88 0.40 6.00
CA VAL A 105 13.59 1.75 6.47
C VAL A 105 12.27 2.21 5.87
N VAL A 106 11.24 2.29 6.71
CA VAL A 106 9.90 2.73 6.31
C VAL A 106 9.83 4.26 6.39
N ASP A 107 9.34 4.89 5.32
CA ASP A 107 8.95 6.31 5.35
C ASP A 107 7.77 6.46 6.34
N PRO A 108 7.87 7.33 7.36
CA PRO A 108 6.82 7.46 8.37
C PRO A 108 5.51 8.06 7.84
N GLN A 109 5.51 8.58 6.61
CA GLN A 109 4.31 9.14 5.98
C GLN A 109 3.65 8.11 5.07
N PRO A 110 2.32 7.91 5.15
CA PRO A 110 1.60 7.06 4.24
C PRO A 110 1.83 7.46 2.78
N VAL A 111 1.84 6.49 1.89
CA VAL A 111 1.93 6.70 0.44
C VAL A 111 0.56 6.50 -0.23
N HIS A 112 -0.29 5.67 0.37
CA HIS A 112 -1.58 5.29 -0.20
C HIS A 112 -2.52 4.75 0.89
N LEU A 113 -3.83 4.87 0.70
CA LEU A 113 -4.87 4.22 1.49
C LEU A 113 -5.69 3.28 0.60
N SER A 114 -6.14 2.16 1.16
CA SER A 114 -6.96 1.20 0.42
C SER A 114 -8.01 0.55 1.32
N GLU A 115 -9.27 0.72 0.96
CA GLU A 115 -10.36 -0.01 1.60
C GLU A 115 -10.73 -1.22 0.73
N HIS A 116 -10.70 -2.41 1.32
CA HIS A 116 -11.03 -3.63 0.60
C HIS A 116 -11.68 -4.68 1.51
N ALA A 117 -12.60 -5.45 0.94
CA ALA A 117 -13.29 -6.52 1.64
C ALA A 117 -12.35 -7.69 1.94
N VAL A 118 -12.45 -8.22 3.17
CA VAL A 118 -11.61 -9.33 3.65
C VAL A 118 -12.46 -10.51 4.14
N PRO A 119 -12.91 -11.38 3.23
CA PRO A 119 -13.80 -12.49 3.58
C PRO A 119 -13.17 -13.48 4.56
N PHE A 120 -11.84 -13.47 4.70
CA PHE A 120 -11.09 -14.38 5.56
C PHE A 120 -10.83 -13.82 6.97
N CYS A 121 -11.19 -12.56 7.25
CA CYS A 121 -11.03 -11.94 8.55
C CYS A 121 -12.30 -12.09 9.40
N GLY A 122 -12.49 -13.30 9.97
CA GLY A 122 -13.62 -13.60 10.85
C GLY A 122 -14.99 -13.79 10.16
N GLY A 123 -15.01 -13.90 8.82
CA GLY A 123 -16.21 -14.08 8.02
C GLY A 123 -17.12 -12.85 7.93
N PRO A 124 -18.22 -12.94 7.20
CA PRO A 124 -19.17 -11.84 7.04
C PRO A 124 -19.91 -11.52 8.34
N LEU A 125 -20.50 -10.33 8.40
CA LEU A 125 -21.38 -9.95 9.49
C LEU A 125 -22.67 -10.79 9.47
N PRO A 126 -23.45 -10.80 10.60
CA PRO A 126 -24.74 -11.51 10.64
C PRO A 126 -25.75 -11.09 9.56
N ASP A 127 -25.64 -9.86 9.07
CA ASP A 127 -26.47 -9.32 7.99
C ASP A 127 -25.89 -9.57 6.58
N GLY A 128 -24.79 -10.33 6.47
CA GLY A 128 -24.15 -10.69 5.22
C GLY A 128 -23.17 -9.64 4.68
N ARG A 129 -23.03 -8.48 5.31
CA ARG A 129 -22.03 -7.48 4.88
C ARG A 129 -20.60 -7.98 5.07
N PRO A 130 -19.67 -7.63 4.19
CA PRO A 130 -18.26 -7.97 4.36
C PRO A 130 -17.63 -7.16 5.51
N VAL A 131 -16.54 -7.68 6.03
CA VAL A 131 -15.58 -6.92 6.85
C VAL A 131 -14.58 -6.28 5.90
N HIS A 132 -14.14 -5.05 6.18
CA HIS A 132 -13.12 -4.38 5.40
C HIS A 132 -11.87 -4.12 6.22
N HIS A 133 -10.73 -4.22 5.58
CA HIS A 133 -9.51 -3.56 6.02
C HIS A 133 -9.50 -2.12 5.52
N LEU A 134 -9.20 -1.21 6.44
CA LEU A 134 -8.86 0.17 6.18
C LEU A 134 -7.32 0.25 6.19
N ASP A 135 -6.71 -0.14 5.07
CA ASP A 135 -5.28 -0.37 4.99
C ASP A 135 -4.50 0.93 4.76
N VAL A 136 -3.59 1.26 5.69
CA VAL A 136 -2.67 2.39 5.59
C VAL A 136 -1.35 1.88 5.04
N ARG A 137 -0.98 2.32 3.84
CA ARG A 137 0.15 1.80 3.08
C ARG A 137 1.35 2.74 3.14
N PHE A 138 2.47 2.20 3.58
CA PHE A 138 3.74 2.89 3.69
C PHE A 138 4.70 2.47 2.59
N LEU A 139 5.81 3.19 2.46
CA LEU A 139 6.89 2.89 1.53
C LEU A 139 8.14 2.52 2.31
N ALA A 140 8.84 1.48 1.87
CA ALA A 140 10.18 1.16 2.33
C ALA A 140 11.14 0.92 1.16
N LEU A 141 12.41 1.23 1.40
CA LEU A 141 13.49 0.82 0.51
C LEU A 141 14.27 -0.32 1.16
N ALA A 142 14.45 -1.40 0.41
CA ALA A 142 15.28 -2.50 0.84
C ALA A 142 16.76 -2.13 0.75
N PRO A 143 17.60 -2.57 1.70
CA PRO A 143 19.05 -2.45 1.57
C PRO A 143 19.56 -3.10 0.28
N ALA A 144 20.67 -2.57 -0.26
CA ALA A 144 21.29 -3.14 -1.45
C ALA A 144 21.68 -4.62 -1.22
N GLY A 145 21.25 -5.49 -2.12
CA GLY A 145 21.53 -6.93 -2.02
C GLY A 145 20.71 -7.65 -0.94
N ALA A 146 19.64 -7.05 -0.42
CA ALA A 146 18.78 -7.69 0.56
C ALA A 146 18.23 -9.03 0.03
N ALA A 147 18.50 -10.09 0.79
CA ALA A 147 17.91 -11.41 0.56
C ALA A 147 16.61 -11.51 1.39
N HIS A 148 15.54 -11.93 0.74
CA HIS A 148 14.28 -12.23 1.43
C HIS A 148 14.21 -13.71 1.79
N ALA A 149 13.37 -14.03 2.78
CA ALA A 149 13.01 -15.39 3.15
C ALA A 149 11.50 -15.49 3.18
N VAL A 150 10.96 -16.67 2.88
CA VAL A 150 9.52 -16.93 3.00
C VAL A 150 9.19 -17.22 4.46
N SER A 151 8.25 -16.49 5.04
CA SER A 151 7.76 -16.75 6.40
C SER A 151 6.78 -17.92 6.44
N GLU A 152 6.42 -18.41 7.63
CA GLU A 152 5.40 -19.46 7.78
C GLU A 152 3.99 -18.99 7.37
N GLU A 153 3.73 -17.69 7.36
CA GLU A 153 2.43 -17.11 7.01
C GLU A 153 2.24 -16.87 5.50
N SER A 154 3.34 -16.87 4.74
CA SER A 154 3.36 -16.64 3.29
C SER A 154 3.56 -17.94 2.54
N VAL A 155 2.89 -18.10 1.39
CA VAL A 155 3.13 -19.23 0.48
C VAL A 155 4.43 -19.01 -0.30
N ASP A 156 4.69 -17.76 -0.67
CA ASP A 156 5.88 -17.34 -1.40
C ASP A 156 6.10 -15.82 -1.22
N VAL A 157 7.34 -15.38 -1.33
CA VAL A 157 7.74 -13.96 -1.35
C VAL A 157 8.71 -13.78 -2.51
N ALA A 158 8.44 -12.83 -3.39
CA ALA A 158 9.27 -12.65 -4.59
C ALA A 158 9.39 -11.19 -5.02
N TRP A 159 10.51 -10.87 -5.66
CA TRP A 159 10.73 -9.61 -6.35
C TRP A 159 10.10 -9.63 -7.74
N TRP A 160 9.25 -8.65 -8.01
CA TRP A 160 8.59 -8.46 -9.30
C TRP A 160 9.05 -7.15 -9.94
N PRO A 161 9.25 -7.11 -11.27
CA PRO A 161 9.46 -5.85 -11.98
C PRO A 161 8.27 -4.90 -11.77
N VAL A 162 8.53 -3.62 -11.55
CA VAL A 162 7.46 -2.62 -11.31
C VAL A 162 6.58 -2.39 -12.54
N ASP A 163 7.03 -2.75 -13.73
CA ASP A 163 6.31 -2.69 -15.01
C ASP A 163 5.61 -4.02 -15.39
N ALA A 164 5.75 -5.08 -14.59
CA ALA A 164 5.16 -6.40 -14.82
C ALA A 164 4.54 -6.97 -13.54
N LEU A 165 3.63 -6.22 -12.93
CA LEU A 165 2.98 -6.60 -11.68
C LEU A 165 2.06 -7.81 -11.86
N PRO A 166 2.13 -8.82 -10.97
CA PRO A 166 1.25 -9.99 -11.03
C PRO A 166 -0.19 -9.70 -10.58
N ASN A 167 -0.40 -8.56 -9.93
CA ASN A 167 -1.69 -8.05 -9.49
C ASN A 167 -1.83 -6.59 -9.95
N PRO A 168 -2.74 -6.29 -10.90
CA PRO A 168 -2.92 -4.93 -11.43
C PRO A 168 -3.44 -3.93 -10.39
N ASP A 169 -4.07 -4.37 -9.31
CA ASP A 169 -4.59 -3.50 -8.24
C ASP A 169 -3.47 -2.80 -7.44
N LEU A 170 -2.21 -3.24 -7.64
CA LEU A 170 -1.04 -2.61 -7.03
C LEU A 170 -0.48 -1.44 -7.85
N ALA A 171 -0.99 -1.20 -9.06
CA ALA A 171 -0.38 -0.26 -10.01
C ALA A 171 -0.36 1.19 -9.48
N GLU A 172 -1.44 1.64 -8.84
CA GLU A 172 -1.50 2.98 -8.25
C GLU A 172 -0.52 3.12 -7.07
N LEU A 173 -0.51 2.14 -6.16
CA LEU A 173 0.41 2.11 -5.04
C LEU A 173 1.88 2.18 -5.50
N VAL A 174 2.24 1.37 -6.50
CA VAL A 174 3.60 1.34 -7.07
C VAL A 174 3.93 2.68 -7.73
N ALA A 175 3.01 3.26 -8.50
CA ALA A 175 3.23 4.56 -9.15
C ALA A 175 3.46 5.68 -8.12
N LEU A 176 2.67 5.74 -7.05
CA LEU A 176 2.84 6.71 -5.97
C LEU A 176 4.16 6.50 -5.20
N GLY A 177 4.52 5.24 -4.92
CA GLY A 177 5.80 4.90 -4.30
C GLY A 177 6.99 5.34 -5.15
N LEU A 178 6.98 5.05 -6.45
CA LEU A 178 8.02 5.45 -7.38
C LEU A 178 8.13 6.98 -7.50
N ALA A 179 7.02 7.70 -7.53
CA ALA A 179 7.01 9.16 -7.55
C ALA A 179 7.66 9.76 -6.31
N ARG A 180 7.54 9.09 -5.16
CA ARG A 180 8.16 9.53 -3.89
C ARG A 180 9.68 9.31 -3.86
N VAL A 181 10.19 8.20 -4.42
CA VAL A 181 11.63 7.89 -4.43
C VAL A 181 12.38 8.55 -5.59
N ARG A 182 11.68 8.99 -6.65
CA ARG A 182 12.23 9.63 -7.84
C ARG A 182 11.69 11.06 -8.01
N PRO A 183 11.94 11.98 -7.07
CA PRO A 183 11.45 13.35 -7.21
C PRO A 183 12.09 14.02 -8.42
N GLY A 184 11.31 14.26 -9.49
CA GLY A 184 11.75 14.94 -10.72
C GLY A 184 11.47 14.20 -12.03
N GLN A 185 10.98 12.96 -12.02
CA GLN A 185 10.47 12.28 -13.22
C GLN A 185 8.94 12.42 -13.29
N SER A 186 8.44 13.62 -13.63
CA SER A 186 7.04 13.78 -14.02
C SER A 186 6.78 12.91 -15.25
N THR A 187 5.81 12.00 -15.14
CA THR A 187 5.26 11.27 -16.28
C THR A 187 4.61 12.27 -17.24
N THR A 188 5.38 12.72 -18.23
CA THR A 188 4.80 13.38 -19.41
C THR A 188 4.03 12.31 -20.16
N SER A 189 2.70 12.34 -20.05
CA SER A 189 1.81 11.63 -20.97
C SER A 189 2.24 11.94 -22.40
N PRO A 190 2.36 10.94 -23.29
CA PRO A 190 2.61 11.20 -24.70
C PRO A 190 1.37 11.88 -25.28
N GLY A 191 1.42 13.21 -25.40
CA GLY A 191 0.41 14.01 -26.06
C GLY A 191 0.31 13.58 -27.51
N GLY A 192 -0.89 13.19 -27.95
CA GLY A 192 -1.22 12.83 -29.31
C GLY A 192 -0.87 13.94 -30.30
N GLY A 193 0.24 13.78 -30.96
CA GLY A 193 0.62 14.59 -32.12
C GLY A 193 -0.20 14.18 -33.35
N SER A 194 -1.31 14.86 -33.59
CA SER A 194 -2.02 14.81 -34.87
C SER A 194 -1.18 15.52 -35.93
N SER A 195 -0.41 14.77 -36.69
CA SER A 195 0.25 15.28 -37.91
C SER A 195 -0.77 15.31 -39.04
N ARG A 196 -1.24 16.50 -39.37
CA ARG A 196 -1.91 16.77 -40.65
C ARG A 196 -0.84 16.78 -41.77
N ALA A 197 -0.86 15.75 -42.57
CA ALA A 197 -0.16 15.75 -43.84
C ALA A 197 -0.91 16.68 -44.82
N ALA A 198 -0.28 17.77 -45.23
CA ALA A 198 -0.70 18.61 -46.36
C ALA A 198 -0.32 17.88 -47.64
N ALA A 199 -1.32 17.65 -48.48
CA ALA A 199 -1.11 17.18 -49.84
C ALA A 199 -0.62 18.35 -50.70
N ASP A 200 0.57 18.23 -51.27
CA ASP A 200 1.08 19.09 -52.33
C ASP A 200 0.97 18.33 -53.65
N GLN A 201 0.20 18.92 -54.62
CA GLN A 201 0.11 18.44 -55.97
C GLN A 201 1.07 19.28 -56.85
N PRO A 202 1.85 18.68 -57.70
CA PRO A 202 2.47 19.41 -58.80
C PRO A 202 1.63 19.30 -60.07
N SER A 203 1.35 20.46 -60.68
CA SER A 203 0.82 20.63 -62.00
C SER A 203 1.90 20.32 -63.03
N ARG A 204 1.50 19.66 -64.06
CA ARG A 204 1.86 19.50 -65.51
C ARG A 204 2.14 18.07 -65.93
#